data_8e69b9d09516346f1e8b2e606415b0b8
#
_entry.id   8e69b9d09516346f1e8b2e606415b0b8
#
_cell.length_a   1.000
_cell.length_b   1.000
_cell.length_c   1.000
_cell.angle_alpha   90.00
_cell.angle_beta   90.00
_cell.angle_gamma   90.00
#
_symmetry.space_group_name_H-M   'P 1'
#
loop_
_entity.id
_entity.type
_entity.pdbx_description
1 polymer ?
#
loop_
_entity_poly.entity_id
_entity_poly.type
_entity_poly.pdbx_seq_one_letter_code
_entity_poly.pdbx_strand_id
1 'polypeptide(L)'
;MSFMTRYRKDDGMMPLTMAKVGEPNTIKRIGGREETKKFLENLGFVTGWVVTVVSEISGNMILNVKDSRVALGKDMANKIMI
;
A
#
# COMPACT_ATOMS: atom_id res chain seq x y z
N MET A 1 17.55 13.32 -18.99
CA MET A 1 17.40 13.29 -18.44
C MET A 1 16.98 12.93 -17.66
N SER A 2 17.06 13.02 -17.52
CA SER A 2 16.77 12.82 -16.63
C SER A 2 16.12 12.94 -16.03
N PHE A 3 16.12 13.16 -16.16
CA PHE A 3 15.59 13.42 -15.38
C PHE A 3 14.78 12.94 -14.84
N MET A 4 14.64 12.61 -15.20
CA MET A 4 14.11 12.23 -14.50
C MET A 4 14.00 11.56 -13.81
N THR A 5 14.45 11.50 -13.78
CA THR A 5 14.58 10.98 -12.86
C THR A 5 14.59 11.02 -11.99
N ARG A 6 14.66 11.27 -12.11
CA ARG A 6 14.73 11.38 -11.06
C ARG A 6 13.89 11.35 -10.28
N TYR A 7 13.61 11.31 -10.21
CA TYR A 7 12.96 11.28 -9.36
C TYR A 7 12.55 10.67 -8.78
N ARG A 8 12.75 10.25 -8.74
CA ARG A 8 12.55 9.68 -8.02
C ARG A 8 12.70 9.35 -7.16
N LYS A 9 13.15 9.30 -6.94
CA LYS A 9 13.32 8.96 -6.01
C LYS A 9 13.04 8.84 -5.05
N ASP A 10 13.12 9.24 -4.85
CA ASP A 10 12.81 9.21 -3.87
C ASP A 10 12.20 8.94 -3.46
N ASP A 11 12.55 9.11 -3.81
CA ASP A 11 11.73 8.99 -3.58
C ASP A 11 10.92 7.97 -3.97
N GLY A 12 10.70 7.71 -4.42
CA GLY A 12 10.02 6.64 -4.99
C GLY A 12 8.88 5.99 -4.20
N MET A 13 8.31 6.65 -3.20
CA MET A 13 7.17 6.11 -2.46
C MET A 13 5.87 6.65 -3.04
N MET A 14 4.86 5.77 -3.13
CA MET A 14 3.54 6.21 -3.56
C MET A 14 2.48 5.49 -2.74
N PRO A 15 1.27 6.06 -2.60
CA PRO A 15 0.23 5.38 -1.84
C PRO A 15 -0.23 4.12 -2.56
N LEU A 16 -0.66 3.15 -1.79
CA LEU A 16 -1.11 1.86 -2.30
C LEU A 16 -2.26 2.01 -3.31
N THR A 17 -3.06 3.07 -3.15
CA THR A 17 -4.17 3.33 -4.07
C THR A 17 -3.71 3.59 -5.50
N MET A 18 -2.43 3.86 -5.70
CA MET A 18 -1.85 4.11 -7.02
C MET A 18 -1.26 2.83 -7.63
N ALA A 19 -1.25 1.73 -6.89
CA ALA A 19 -0.66 0.48 -7.36
C ALA A 19 -1.51 -0.15 -8.46
N LYS A 20 -0.84 -0.84 -9.37
CA LYS A 20 -1.52 -1.58 -10.42
C LYS A 20 -2.05 -2.89 -9.89
N VAL A 21 -3.23 -3.27 -10.35
CA VAL A 21 -3.83 -4.54 -9.99
C VAL A 21 -2.93 -5.70 -10.44
N GLY A 22 -2.73 -6.64 -9.54
CA GLY A 22 -1.96 -7.85 -9.84
C GLY A 22 -0.45 -7.70 -9.65
N GLU A 23 0.03 -6.52 -9.36
CA GLU A 23 1.45 -6.26 -9.21
C GLU A 23 1.85 -6.24 -7.73
N PRO A 24 2.78 -7.11 -7.32
CA PRO A 24 3.21 -7.12 -5.92
C PRO A 24 4.09 -5.91 -5.62
N ASN A 25 3.90 -5.33 -4.45
CA ASN A 25 4.68 -4.19 -3.99
C ASN A 25 5.07 -4.38 -2.54
N THR A 26 6.27 -3.91 -2.20
CA THR A 26 6.73 -3.98 -0.82
C THR A 26 6.24 -2.76 -0.05
N ILE A 27 5.69 -2.98 1.13
CA ILE A 27 5.24 -1.89 1.99
C ILE A 27 6.48 -1.19 2.53
N LYS A 28 6.62 0.09 2.23
CA LYS A 28 7.78 0.88 2.66
C LYS A 28 7.50 1.67 3.92
N ARG A 29 6.26 2.10 4.09
CA ARG A 29 5.91 2.93 5.23
C ARG A 29 4.40 2.92 5.42
N ILE A 30 3.97 3.05 6.66
CA ILE A 30 2.56 3.21 6.99
C ILE A 30 2.41 4.54 7.69
N GLY A 31 1.60 5.42 7.11
CA GLY A 31 1.35 6.74 7.66
C GLY A 31 0.17 6.75 8.60
N GLY A 32 -0.13 7.95 9.11
CA GLY A 32 -1.28 8.13 9.97
C GLY A 32 -0.93 8.04 11.45
N ARG A 33 -1.95 7.96 12.27
CA ARG A 33 -1.79 7.91 13.71
C ARG A 33 -1.39 6.51 14.17
N GLU A 34 -0.90 6.44 15.40
CA GLU A 34 -0.52 5.15 16.01
C GLU A 34 -1.66 4.13 15.96
N GLU A 35 -2.87 4.59 16.24
CA GLU A 35 -4.05 3.73 16.21
C GLU A 35 -4.25 3.12 14.83
N THR A 36 -4.08 3.94 13.80
CA THR A 36 -4.22 3.51 12.42
C THR A 36 -3.13 2.50 12.05
N LYS A 37 -1.90 2.79 12.47
CA LYS A 37 -0.79 1.88 12.22
C LYS A 37 -1.02 0.53 12.86
N LYS A 38 -1.47 0.52 14.10
CA LYS A 38 -1.75 -0.73 14.81
C LYS A 38 -2.88 -1.51 14.15
N PHE A 39 -3.91 -0.79 13.74
CA PHE A 39 -5.03 -1.42 13.04
C PHE A 39 -4.55 -2.12 11.77
N LEU A 40 -3.75 -1.42 10.98
CA LEU A 40 -3.23 -1.98 9.74
C LEU A 40 -2.26 -3.13 9.98
N GLU A 41 -1.42 -3.01 11.00
CA GLU A 41 -0.51 -4.09 11.37
C GLU A 41 -1.26 -5.36 11.76
N ASN A 42 -2.36 -5.19 12.49
CA ASN A 42 -3.20 -6.32 12.90
C ASN A 42 -3.82 -7.02 11.71
N LEU A 43 -4.03 -6.30 10.62
CA LEU A 43 -4.54 -6.88 9.40
C LEU A 43 -3.44 -7.53 8.55
N GLY A 44 -2.18 -7.31 8.93
CA GLY A 44 -1.05 -7.90 8.22
C GLY A 44 -0.24 -6.93 7.39
N PHE A 45 -0.56 -5.64 7.43
CA PHE A 45 0.17 -4.64 6.65
C PHE A 45 1.35 -4.14 7.47
N VAL A 46 2.48 -4.76 7.27
CA VAL A 46 3.71 -4.48 8.02
C VAL A 46 4.80 -4.05 7.04
N THR A 47 5.57 -3.05 7.45
CA THR A 47 6.70 -2.57 6.65
C THR A 47 7.62 -3.73 6.29
N GLY A 48 7.99 -3.80 5.03
CA GLY A 48 8.85 -4.87 4.53
C GLY A 48 8.11 -6.05 3.93
N TRP A 49 6.80 -6.14 4.17
CA TRP A 49 6.00 -7.24 3.60
C TRP A 49 5.46 -6.84 2.24
N VAL A 50 5.10 -7.84 1.46
CA VAL A 50 4.57 -7.64 0.10
C VAL A 50 3.05 -7.61 0.14
N VAL A 51 2.48 -6.65 -0.60
CA VAL A 51 1.04 -6.52 -0.75
C VAL A 51 0.71 -6.44 -2.24
N THR A 52 -0.38 -7.08 -2.65
CA THR A 52 -0.83 -7.06 -4.03
C THR A 52 -2.28 -6.60 -4.07
N VAL A 53 -2.58 -5.67 -4.97
CA VAL A 53 -3.95 -5.25 -5.20
C VAL A 53 -4.61 -6.28 -6.09
N VAL A 54 -5.67 -6.91 -5.60
CA VAL A 54 -6.40 -7.93 -6.36
C VAL A 54 -7.49 -7.30 -7.21
N SER A 55 -8.22 -6.37 -6.62
CA SER A 55 -9.29 -5.67 -7.34
C SER A 55 -9.72 -4.45 -6.54
N GLU A 56 -10.62 -3.68 -7.13
CA GLU A 56 -11.16 -2.50 -6.47
C GLU A 56 -12.67 -2.53 -6.69
N ILE A 57 -13.43 -2.45 -5.60
CA ILE A 57 -14.89 -2.55 -5.64
C ILE A 57 -15.49 -1.45 -4.79
N SER A 58 -16.27 -0.57 -5.42
CA SER A 58 -17.06 0.45 -4.71
C SER A 58 -16.29 1.23 -3.65
N GLY A 59 -15.10 1.70 -4.01
CA GLY A 59 -14.29 2.50 -3.08
C GLY A 59 -13.47 1.70 -2.10
N ASN A 60 -13.54 0.37 -2.18
CA ASN A 60 -12.71 -0.52 -1.37
C ASN A 60 -11.69 -1.22 -2.24
N MET A 61 -10.52 -1.43 -1.69
CA MET A 61 -9.48 -2.19 -2.39
C MET A 61 -9.41 -3.58 -1.77
N ILE A 62 -9.40 -4.58 -2.64
CA ILE A 62 -9.22 -5.96 -2.21
C ILE A 62 -7.74 -6.25 -2.34
N LEU A 63 -7.12 -6.55 -1.22
CA LEU A 63 -5.67 -6.68 -1.13
C LEU A 63 -5.30 -8.08 -0.67
N ASN A 64 -4.21 -8.55 -1.21
CA ASN A 64 -3.63 -9.82 -0.77
C ASN A 64 -2.35 -9.50 -0.03
N VAL A 65 -2.29 -9.87 1.25
CA VAL A 65 -1.10 -9.66 2.07
C VAL A 65 -0.83 -10.96 2.82
N LYS A 66 0.38 -11.46 2.71
CA LYS A 66 0.72 -12.79 3.17
C LYS A 66 -0.19 -13.80 2.50
N ASP A 67 -0.89 -14.60 3.25
CA ASP A 67 -1.81 -15.59 2.71
C ASP A 67 -3.27 -15.17 2.93
N SER A 68 -3.49 -13.90 3.25
CA SER A 68 -4.82 -13.39 3.58
C SER A 68 -5.30 -12.40 2.54
N ARG A 69 -6.60 -12.37 2.36
CA ARG A 69 -7.23 -11.40 1.49
C ARG A 69 -8.02 -10.44 2.37
N VAL A 70 -7.78 -9.15 2.21
CA VAL A 70 -8.35 -8.11 3.07
C VAL A 70 -9.00 -7.06 2.20
N ALA A 71 -10.21 -6.63 2.58
CA ALA A 71 -10.86 -5.49 1.94
C ALA A 71 -10.55 -4.26 2.78
N LEU A 72 -10.05 -3.21 2.15
CA LEU A 72 -9.62 -2.01 2.84
C LEU A 72 -10.15 -0.80 2.09
N GLY A 73 -10.77 0.14 2.82
CA GLY A 73 -11.23 1.37 2.21
C GLY A 73 -10.07 2.18 1.67
N LYS A 74 -10.31 2.97 0.64
CA LYS A 74 -9.27 3.79 0.03
C LYS A 74 -8.63 4.75 1.00
N ASP A 75 -9.40 5.27 1.96
CA ASP A 75 -8.89 6.16 3.00
C ASP A 75 -7.72 5.52 3.74
N MET A 76 -7.90 4.26 4.10
CA MET A 76 -6.89 3.52 4.85
C MET A 76 -5.76 3.09 3.94
N ALA A 77 -6.10 2.65 2.73
CA ALA A 77 -5.09 2.22 1.76
C ALA A 77 -4.15 3.36 1.39
N ASN A 78 -4.63 4.59 1.39
CA ASN A 78 -3.82 5.77 1.11
C ASN A 78 -2.70 5.97 2.13
N LYS A 79 -2.81 5.36 3.29
CA LYS A 79 -1.80 5.52 4.34
C LYS A 79 -0.67 4.50 4.21
N ILE A 80 -0.84 3.54 3.34
CA ILE A 80 0.19 2.53 3.09
C ILE A 80 1.02 3.00 1.89
N MET A 81 2.30 3.19 2.12
CA MET A 81 3.23 3.65 1.08
C MET A 81 4.02 2.47 0.54
N ILE A 82 4.13 2.42 -0.75
CA ILE A 82 4.84 1.34 -1.44
C ILE A 82 5.93 1.88 -2.35
#